data_7022037aa576e813ea8c83578bf0e04d
#
_entry.id   7022037aa576e813ea8c83578bf0e04d
#
_cell.length_a   1.000
_cell.length_b   1.000
_cell.length_c   1.000
_cell.angle_alpha   90.00
_cell.angle_beta   90.00
_cell.angle_gamma   90.00
#
_symmetry.space_group_name_H-M   'P 1'
#
loop_
_entity.id
_entity.type
_entity.pdbx_description
1 polymer ?
#
loop_
_entity_poly.entity_id
_entity_poly.type
_entity_poly.pdbx_seq_one_letter_code
_entity_poly.pdbx_strand_id
1 'polypeptide(L)'
;PSGLPSFGIPFGALADGRVPFNFETFGIVLPTALAISLVGLMETFLTQDILDDKTDSNSNKNTEARGQGIANIVSSFFGGMAGCALVGQSVMNIDNGGRTRLSTFFSGVSLLAMILLARPWLEQIPMAALVAVMISIAISTADMAGLRRLARIPVSATSVMLRPFAVPLLTTP
;
A
#
# COMPACT_ATOMS: atom_id res chain seq x y z
N PRO A 1 16.73 14.17 -5.57
CA PRO A 1 16.01 15.18 -4.77
C PRO A 1 16.58 15.15 -3.35
N SER A 2 17.41 16.16 -3.06
CA SER A 2 18.15 16.26 -1.80
C SER A 2 17.41 17.19 -0.84
N GLY A 3 16.29 16.74 -0.26
CA GLY A 3 15.55 17.57 0.68
C GLY A 3 14.49 16.79 1.44
N LEU A 4 14.04 17.37 2.55
CA LEU A 4 12.80 17.02 3.22
C LEU A 4 11.64 17.08 2.22
N PRO A 5 10.59 16.26 2.37
CA PRO A 5 9.40 16.37 1.56
C PRO A 5 8.86 17.81 1.65
N SER A 6 8.91 18.53 0.53
CA SER A 6 8.43 19.90 0.48
C SER A 6 6.92 19.87 0.24
N PHE A 7 6.20 20.69 0.99
CA PHE A 7 4.80 20.94 0.71
C PHE A 7 4.66 21.56 -0.67
N GLY A 8 3.92 20.91 -1.55
CA GLY A 8 3.68 21.41 -2.91
C GLY A 8 2.33 20.95 -3.43
N ILE A 9 1.67 21.83 -4.16
CA ILE A 9 0.47 21.45 -4.91
C ILE A 9 0.94 20.59 -6.09
N PRO A 10 0.42 19.35 -6.27
CA PRO A 10 0.86 18.46 -7.34
C PRO A 10 0.53 18.98 -8.75
N PHE A 11 -0.28 20.03 -8.83
CA PHE A 11 -0.68 20.68 -10.06
C PHE A 11 0.01 22.04 -10.17
N GLY A 12 0.61 22.36 -11.31
CA GLY A 12 1.29 23.62 -11.52
C GLY A 12 1.55 23.91 -13.00
N ALA A 13 2.00 25.12 -13.28
CA ALA A 13 2.31 25.56 -14.64
C ALA A 13 3.46 24.73 -15.26
N LEU A 14 3.38 24.49 -16.55
CA LEU A 14 4.33 23.71 -17.37
C LEU A 14 5.81 24.04 -17.18
N ALA A 15 6.15 25.22 -16.63
CA ALA A 15 7.53 25.68 -16.44
C ALA A 15 8.31 24.87 -15.40
N ASP A 16 7.63 24.20 -14.44
CA ASP A 16 8.26 23.46 -13.32
C ASP A 16 8.21 21.93 -13.50
N GLY A 17 7.88 21.43 -14.68
CA GLY A 17 7.73 19.99 -14.92
C GLY A 17 6.54 19.36 -14.19
N ARG A 18 5.60 20.18 -13.71
CA ARG A 18 4.36 19.74 -13.08
C ARG A 18 3.30 19.52 -14.14
N VAL A 19 2.46 18.53 -13.89
CA VAL A 19 1.38 18.15 -14.83
C VAL A 19 0.32 19.25 -14.87
N PRO A 20 -0.06 19.77 -16.04
CA PRO A 20 -1.10 20.79 -16.14
C PRO A 20 -2.45 20.23 -15.70
N PHE A 21 -3.22 21.04 -14.97
CA PHE A 21 -4.57 20.68 -14.57
C PHE A 21 -5.51 20.86 -15.76
N ASN A 22 -5.51 19.88 -16.64
CA ASN A 22 -6.39 19.82 -17.81
C ASN A 22 -7.39 18.70 -17.69
N PHE A 23 -8.54 18.86 -18.33
CA PHE A 23 -9.58 17.83 -18.39
C PHE A 23 -9.05 16.51 -19.02
N GLU A 24 -8.13 16.62 -19.93
CA GLU A 24 -7.42 15.50 -20.56
C GLU A 24 -6.58 14.73 -19.53
N THR A 25 -5.77 15.44 -18.74
CA THR A 25 -4.99 14.85 -17.64
C THR A 25 -5.88 14.15 -16.61
N PHE A 26 -7.01 14.76 -16.28
CA PHE A 26 -7.97 14.16 -15.37
C PHE A 26 -8.55 12.87 -15.94
N GLY A 27 -8.87 12.84 -17.23
CA GLY A 27 -9.36 11.66 -17.93
C GLY A 27 -8.37 10.49 -17.94
N ILE A 28 -7.06 10.79 -17.99
CA ILE A 28 -6.00 9.78 -17.97
C ILE A 28 -5.76 9.25 -16.53
N VAL A 29 -5.76 10.14 -15.55
CA VAL A 29 -5.44 9.79 -14.15
C VAL A 29 -6.60 9.12 -13.43
N LEU A 30 -7.83 9.52 -13.73
CA LEU A 30 -9.03 9.06 -13.02
C LEU A 30 -9.22 7.53 -13.02
N PRO A 31 -9.12 6.81 -14.15
CA PRO A 31 -9.27 5.35 -14.17
C PRO A 31 -8.23 4.65 -13.28
N THR A 32 -6.98 5.09 -13.37
CA THR A 32 -5.88 4.55 -12.57
C THR A 32 -6.07 4.84 -11.08
N ALA A 33 -6.47 6.07 -10.74
CA ALA A 33 -6.75 6.47 -9.37
C ALA A 33 -7.91 5.66 -8.75
N LEU A 34 -8.97 5.43 -9.53
CA LEU A 34 -10.10 4.60 -9.08
C LEU A 34 -9.67 3.14 -8.87
N ALA A 35 -8.88 2.57 -9.78
CA ALA A 35 -8.38 1.21 -9.65
C ALA A 35 -7.51 1.06 -8.38
N ILE A 36 -6.56 1.96 -8.17
CA ILE A 36 -5.69 1.96 -6.98
C ILE A 36 -6.51 2.15 -5.70
N SER A 37 -7.50 3.04 -5.71
CA SER A 37 -8.38 3.28 -4.56
C SER A 37 -9.19 2.04 -4.19
N LEU A 38 -9.78 1.36 -5.18
CA LEU A 38 -10.55 0.14 -4.96
C LEU A 38 -9.69 -0.98 -4.40
N VAL A 39 -8.53 -1.22 -5.01
CA VAL A 39 -7.59 -2.26 -4.55
C VAL A 39 -7.10 -1.94 -3.13
N GLY A 40 -6.71 -0.70 -2.87
CA GLY A 40 -6.24 -0.28 -1.54
C GLY A 40 -7.32 -0.40 -0.46
N LEU A 41 -8.58 -0.07 -0.76
CA LEU A 41 -9.69 -0.26 0.18
C LEU A 41 -9.97 -1.75 0.44
N MET A 42 -9.94 -2.59 -0.60
CA MET A 42 -10.14 -4.03 -0.43
C MET A 42 -9.05 -4.64 0.44
N GLU A 43 -7.79 -4.27 0.22
CA GLU A 43 -6.66 -4.73 1.02
C GLU A 43 -6.78 -4.27 2.47
N THR A 44 -7.16 -3.01 2.70
CA THR A 44 -7.38 -2.47 4.05
C THR A 44 -8.50 -3.19 4.78
N PHE A 45 -9.63 -3.49 4.12
CA PHE A 45 -10.73 -4.21 4.74
C PHE A 45 -10.38 -5.67 5.07
N LEU A 46 -9.63 -6.34 4.19
CA LEU A 46 -9.12 -7.68 4.48
C LEU A 46 -8.16 -7.66 5.67
N THR A 47 -7.25 -6.68 5.71
CA THR A 47 -6.35 -6.49 6.85
C THR A 47 -7.13 -6.27 8.14
N GLN A 48 -8.16 -5.44 8.10
CA GLN A 48 -9.01 -5.13 9.24
C GLN A 48 -9.75 -6.37 9.75
N ASP A 49 -10.33 -7.18 8.86
CA ASP A 49 -11.01 -8.41 9.24
C ASP A 49 -10.05 -9.40 9.94
N ILE A 50 -8.84 -9.57 9.39
CA ILE A 50 -7.81 -10.43 10.00
C ILE A 50 -7.37 -9.91 11.38
N LEU A 51 -7.27 -8.60 11.54
CA LEU A 51 -6.88 -7.99 12.81
C LEU A 51 -8.01 -8.09 13.85
N ASP A 52 -9.24 -7.87 13.44
CA ASP A 52 -10.42 -8.00 14.29
C ASP A 52 -10.55 -9.43 14.80
N ASP A 53 -10.39 -10.44 13.95
CA ASP A 53 -10.38 -11.85 14.34
C ASP A 53 -9.23 -12.17 15.32
N LYS A 54 -8.05 -11.58 15.10
CA LYS A 54 -6.86 -11.85 15.93
C LYS A 54 -6.91 -11.16 17.29
N THR A 55 -7.59 -10.03 17.38
CA THR A 55 -7.70 -9.22 18.62
C THR A 55 -9.03 -9.35 19.33
N ASP A 56 -9.94 -10.17 18.80
CA ASP A 56 -11.32 -10.31 19.27
C ASP A 56 -12.01 -8.94 19.41
N SER A 57 -11.84 -8.11 18.38
CA SER A 57 -12.38 -6.75 18.29
C SER A 57 -13.30 -6.60 17.10
N ASN A 58 -14.07 -5.51 17.07
CA ASN A 58 -14.94 -5.20 15.94
C ASN A 58 -14.73 -3.73 15.59
N SER A 59 -14.04 -3.48 14.50
CA SER A 59 -13.68 -2.14 14.06
C SER A 59 -14.63 -1.63 12.97
N ASN A 60 -14.78 -0.30 12.88
CA ASN A 60 -15.69 0.31 11.92
C ASN A 60 -14.99 0.58 10.58
N LYS A 61 -15.32 -0.21 9.56
CA LYS A 61 -14.76 -0.12 8.21
C LYS A 61 -14.93 1.26 7.56
N ASN A 62 -16.07 1.94 7.82
CA ASN A 62 -16.31 3.27 7.27
C ASN A 62 -15.38 4.32 7.87
N THR A 63 -15.06 4.21 9.15
CA THR A 63 -14.12 5.12 9.82
C THR A 63 -12.71 4.91 9.29
N GLU A 64 -12.31 3.68 9.08
CA GLU A 64 -11.00 3.32 8.51
C GLU A 64 -10.86 3.82 7.07
N ALA A 65 -11.86 3.59 6.21
CA ALA A 65 -11.85 4.08 4.84
C ALA A 65 -11.74 5.61 4.75
N ARG A 66 -12.46 6.33 5.62
CA ARG A 66 -12.36 7.81 5.70
C ARG A 66 -10.98 8.25 6.20
N GLY A 67 -10.45 7.59 7.23
CA GLY A 67 -9.13 7.88 7.76
C GLY A 67 -8.03 7.69 6.71
N GLN A 68 -8.08 6.56 5.99
CA GLN A 68 -7.15 6.27 4.89
C GLN A 68 -7.28 7.29 3.75
N GLY A 69 -8.50 7.66 3.36
CA GLY A 69 -8.72 8.66 2.33
C GLY A 69 -8.12 10.02 2.69
N ILE A 70 -8.36 10.50 3.92
CA ILE A 70 -7.80 11.76 4.41
C ILE A 70 -6.26 11.68 4.48
N ALA A 71 -5.71 10.58 4.99
CA ALA A 71 -4.27 10.38 5.08
C ALA A 71 -3.59 10.41 3.70
N ASN A 72 -4.20 9.76 2.70
CA ASN A 72 -3.70 9.74 1.33
C ASN A 72 -3.77 11.13 0.67
N ILE A 73 -4.84 11.90 0.91
CA ILE A 73 -4.95 13.29 0.45
C ILE A 73 -3.82 14.14 1.06
N VAL A 74 -3.64 14.08 2.38
CA VAL A 74 -2.59 14.84 3.07
C VAL A 74 -1.21 14.42 2.57
N SER A 75 -0.94 13.12 2.44
CA SER A 75 0.32 12.59 1.94
C SER A 75 0.65 13.08 0.52
N SER A 76 -0.35 13.20 -0.35
CA SER A 76 -0.16 13.66 -1.72
C SER A 76 0.36 15.11 -1.81
N PHE A 77 0.00 15.99 -0.87
CA PHE A 77 0.54 17.34 -0.81
C PHE A 77 2.03 17.39 -0.45
N PHE A 78 2.55 16.33 0.15
CA PHE A 78 3.98 16.17 0.44
C PHE A 78 4.70 15.31 -0.61
N GLY A 79 4.06 15.04 -1.75
CA GLY A 79 4.63 14.21 -2.80
C GLY A 79 4.64 12.72 -2.50
N GLY A 80 3.88 12.29 -1.50
CA GLY A 80 3.72 10.87 -1.15
C GLY A 80 2.80 10.14 -2.13
N MET A 81 3.06 8.84 -2.30
CA MET A 81 2.18 7.94 -3.04
C MET A 81 1.02 7.48 -2.18
N ALA A 82 -0.06 7.03 -2.82
CA ALA A 82 -1.18 6.41 -2.12
C ALA A 82 -0.71 5.13 -1.38
N GLY A 83 -1.15 4.98 -0.14
CA GLY A 83 -0.85 3.84 0.71
C GLY A 83 -2.12 3.15 1.20
N CYS A 84 -1.98 1.88 1.58
CA CYS A 84 -3.03 1.08 2.21
C CYS A 84 -2.45 0.28 3.38
N ALA A 85 -3.33 -0.32 4.18
CA ALA A 85 -2.91 -1.16 5.30
C ALA A 85 -2.44 -2.52 4.78
N LEU A 86 -1.24 -2.94 5.20
CA LEU A 86 -0.65 -4.22 4.86
C LEU A 86 -0.87 -5.23 5.99
N VAL A 87 -1.39 -6.41 5.67
CA VAL A 87 -1.64 -7.50 6.63
C VAL A 87 -0.38 -7.84 7.42
N GLY A 88 0.75 -8.06 6.74
CA GLY A 88 1.99 -8.50 7.37
C GLY A 88 2.51 -7.54 8.43
N GLN A 89 2.58 -6.26 8.11
CA GLN A 89 3.06 -5.23 9.05
C GLN A 89 2.09 -5.05 10.23
N SER A 90 0.79 -5.07 9.97
CA SER A 90 -0.23 -4.89 10.98
C SER A 90 -0.28 -6.06 11.95
N VAL A 91 -0.19 -7.29 11.44
CA VAL A 91 -0.12 -8.51 12.27
C VAL A 91 1.16 -8.51 13.11
N MET A 92 2.32 -8.18 12.51
CA MET A 92 3.57 -8.08 13.23
C MET A 92 3.53 -7.04 14.35
N ASN A 93 2.86 -5.90 14.14
CA ASN A 93 2.67 -4.89 15.18
C ASN A 93 1.85 -5.44 16.37
N ILE A 94 0.77 -6.18 16.10
CA ILE A 94 -0.05 -6.81 17.14
C ILE A 94 0.72 -7.90 17.88
N ASP A 95 1.46 -8.74 17.18
CA ASP A 95 2.26 -9.81 17.77
C ASP A 95 3.35 -9.30 18.70
N ASN A 96 3.86 -8.08 18.43
CA ASN A 96 4.77 -7.37 19.31
C ASN A 96 4.08 -6.53 20.42
N GLY A 97 2.78 -6.69 20.59
CA GLY A 97 2.01 -6.04 21.67
C GLY A 97 1.45 -4.66 21.33
N GLY A 98 1.57 -4.22 20.08
CA GLY A 98 1.00 -2.94 19.62
C GLY A 98 -0.51 -3.06 19.44
N ARG A 99 -1.29 -2.53 20.40
CA ARG A 99 -2.77 -2.59 20.37
C ARG A 99 -3.42 -1.20 20.30
N THR A 100 -2.64 -0.16 20.23
CA THR A 100 -3.15 1.21 20.29
C THR A 100 -2.71 2.03 19.07
N ARG A 101 -3.46 3.08 18.77
CA ARG A 101 -3.11 4.04 17.71
C ARG A 101 -1.75 4.71 17.94
N LEU A 102 -1.30 4.77 19.20
CA LEU A 102 0.03 5.28 19.55
C LEU A 102 1.14 4.40 18.97
N SER A 103 0.96 3.08 18.91
CA SER A 103 1.93 2.17 18.30
C SER A 103 2.18 2.52 16.83
N THR A 104 1.12 2.72 16.06
CA THR A 104 1.21 3.11 14.64
C THR A 104 1.80 4.50 14.45
N PHE A 105 1.46 5.44 15.33
CA PHE A 105 2.04 6.78 15.30
C PHE A 105 3.55 6.75 15.56
N PHE A 106 3.99 6.06 16.60
CA PHE A 106 5.42 5.90 16.90
C PHE A 106 6.16 5.14 15.79
N SER A 107 5.54 4.16 15.18
CA SER A 107 6.09 3.46 14.01
C SER A 107 6.33 4.43 12.84
N GLY A 108 5.37 5.30 12.55
CA GLY A 108 5.50 6.34 11.52
C GLY A 108 6.60 7.36 11.85
N VAL A 109 6.64 7.85 13.08
CA VAL A 109 7.69 8.78 13.53
C VAL A 109 9.07 8.13 13.50
N SER A 110 9.18 6.88 13.94
CA SER A 110 10.43 6.11 13.89
C SER A 110 10.92 5.89 12.46
N LEU A 111 10.00 5.56 11.55
CA LEU A 111 10.31 5.42 10.13
C LEU A 111 10.82 6.74 9.55
N LEU A 112 10.15 7.85 9.84
CA LEU A 112 10.58 9.17 9.40
C LEU A 112 11.96 9.53 9.95
N ALA A 113 12.19 9.31 11.25
CA ALA A 113 13.49 9.55 11.88
C ALA A 113 14.57 8.67 11.25
N MET A 114 14.28 7.41 10.99
CA MET A 114 15.22 6.48 10.35
C MET A 114 15.57 6.94 8.93
N ILE A 115 14.60 7.37 8.14
CA ILE A 115 14.85 7.88 6.79
C ILE A 115 15.73 9.13 6.83
N LEU A 116 15.50 10.05 7.77
CA LEU A 116 16.29 11.28 7.90
C LEU A 116 17.70 11.04 8.39
N LEU A 117 17.88 10.17 9.39
CA LEU A 117 19.17 9.90 10.03
C LEU A 117 20.01 8.86 9.26
N ALA A 118 19.37 7.82 8.73
CA ALA A 118 20.04 6.72 8.05
C ALA A 118 20.11 6.90 6.52
N ARG A 119 19.68 8.04 5.99
CA ARG A 119 19.69 8.33 4.55
C ARG A 119 21.01 7.98 3.87
N PRO A 120 22.22 8.42 4.37
CA PRO A 120 23.48 8.12 3.70
C PRO A 120 23.78 6.62 3.64
N TRP A 121 23.23 5.84 4.55
CA TRP A 121 23.39 4.38 4.56
C TRP A 121 22.35 3.69 3.68
N LEU A 122 21.14 4.21 3.62
CA LEU A 122 20.07 3.72 2.74
C LEU A 122 20.42 3.87 1.26
N GLU A 123 21.11 4.95 0.89
CA GLU A 123 21.58 5.19 -0.48
C GLU A 123 22.67 4.18 -0.93
N GLN A 124 23.34 3.52 0.00
CA GLN A 124 24.36 2.48 -0.27
C GLN A 124 23.75 1.09 -0.46
N ILE A 125 22.46 0.89 -0.19
CA ILE A 125 21.80 -0.41 -0.35
C ILE A 125 21.71 -0.74 -1.85
N PRO A 126 22.35 -1.80 -2.32
CA PRO A 126 22.26 -2.19 -3.72
C PRO A 126 20.83 -2.66 -4.05
N MET A 127 20.34 -2.31 -5.24
CA MET A 127 19.00 -2.72 -5.71
C MET A 127 18.79 -4.23 -5.64
N ALA A 128 19.85 -5.01 -5.83
CA ALA A 128 19.79 -6.46 -5.71
C ALA A 128 19.36 -6.93 -4.31
N ALA A 129 19.78 -6.23 -3.24
CA ALA A 129 19.36 -6.54 -1.88
C ALA A 129 17.86 -6.25 -1.66
N LEU A 130 17.35 -5.16 -2.20
CA LEU A 130 15.93 -4.83 -2.13
C LEU A 130 15.07 -5.87 -2.86
N VAL A 131 15.50 -6.29 -4.06
CA VAL A 131 14.82 -7.34 -4.82
C VAL A 131 14.85 -8.67 -4.06
N ALA A 132 15.97 -9.04 -3.44
CA ALA A 132 16.08 -10.26 -2.64
C ALA A 132 15.11 -10.25 -1.44
N VAL A 133 14.99 -9.12 -0.74
CA VAL A 133 14.03 -8.95 0.35
C VAL A 133 12.59 -9.08 -0.17
N MET A 134 12.26 -8.45 -1.30
CA MET A 134 10.92 -8.55 -1.90
C MET A 134 10.57 -9.99 -2.28
N ILE A 135 11.51 -10.72 -2.87
CA ILE A 135 11.33 -12.14 -3.20
C ILE A 135 11.14 -12.97 -1.92
N SER A 136 11.94 -12.73 -0.89
CA SER A 136 11.81 -13.43 0.40
C SER A 136 10.44 -13.19 1.04
N ILE A 137 9.96 -11.96 1.04
CA ILE A 137 8.62 -11.60 1.54
C ILE A 137 7.53 -12.30 0.70
N ALA A 138 7.66 -12.27 -0.63
CA ALA A 138 6.71 -12.92 -1.51
C ALA A 138 6.61 -14.44 -1.24
N ILE A 139 7.74 -15.11 -1.04
CA ILE A 139 7.80 -16.54 -0.72
C ILE A 139 7.19 -16.82 0.67
N SER A 140 7.52 -15.98 1.66
CA SER A 140 7.01 -16.18 3.03
C SER A 140 5.51 -15.88 3.16
N THR A 141 4.98 -14.99 2.32
CA THR A 141 3.56 -14.63 2.30
C THR A 141 2.74 -15.61 1.43
N ALA A 142 3.40 -16.35 0.52
CA ALA A 142 2.73 -17.34 -0.30
C ALA A 142 2.21 -18.51 0.55
N ASP A 143 0.89 -18.58 0.72
CA ASP A 143 0.24 -19.71 1.40
C ASP A 143 0.23 -20.94 0.47
N MET A 144 1.28 -21.76 0.60
CA MET A 144 1.41 -23.02 -0.14
C MET A 144 0.31 -24.02 0.22
N ALA A 145 -0.29 -23.93 1.42
CA ALA A 145 -1.42 -24.77 1.81
C ALA A 145 -2.69 -24.30 1.12
N GLY A 146 -2.90 -23.00 1.00
CA GLY A 146 -3.97 -22.39 0.21
C GLY A 146 -3.88 -22.78 -1.27
N LEU A 147 -2.69 -22.74 -1.86
CA LEU A 147 -2.49 -23.18 -3.26
C LEU A 147 -2.88 -24.64 -3.48
N ARG A 148 -2.54 -25.52 -2.55
CA ARG A 148 -2.97 -26.94 -2.61
C ARG A 148 -4.48 -27.11 -2.43
N ARG A 149 -5.12 -26.24 -1.69
CA ARG A 149 -6.59 -26.22 -1.56
C ARG A 149 -7.27 -25.72 -2.82
N LEU A 150 -6.65 -24.77 -3.55
CA LEU A 150 -7.16 -24.30 -4.85
C LEU A 150 -7.34 -25.45 -5.85
N ALA A 151 -6.47 -26.46 -5.82
CA ALA A 151 -6.60 -27.65 -6.67
C ALA A 151 -7.85 -28.50 -6.38
N ARG A 152 -8.52 -28.28 -5.25
CA ARG A 152 -9.75 -28.98 -4.82
C ARG A 152 -11.02 -28.12 -4.99
N ILE A 153 -10.87 -26.86 -5.39
CA ILE A 153 -11.98 -25.93 -5.58
C ILE A 153 -12.49 -26.05 -7.04
N PRO A 154 -13.79 -25.94 -7.29
CA PRO A 154 -14.33 -25.99 -8.65
C PRO A 154 -13.74 -24.88 -9.52
N VAL A 155 -13.47 -25.21 -10.78
CA VAL A 155 -12.79 -24.38 -11.78
C VAL A 155 -13.41 -22.98 -11.93
N SER A 156 -14.72 -22.85 -11.68
CA SER A 156 -15.42 -21.56 -11.72
C SER A 156 -14.90 -20.56 -10.67
N ALA A 157 -14.63 -20.99 -9.45
CA ALA A 157 -14.09 -20.12 -8.39
C ALA A 157 -12.61 -19.79 -8.64
N THR A 158 -11.84 -20.77 -9.12
CA THR A 158 -10.43 -20.57 -9.48
C THR A 158 -10.26 -19.55 -10.62
N SER A 159 -11.16 -19.57 -11.62
CA SER A 159 -11.12 -18.62 -12.73
C SER A 159 -11.39 -17.17 -12.29
N VAL A 160 -12.28 -16.98 -11.31
CA VAL A 160 -12.55 -15.63 -10.73
C VAL A 160 -11.34 -15.13 -9.94
N MET A 161 -10.65 -16.00 -9.21
CA MET A 161 -9.45 -15.62 -8.45
C MET A 161 -8.25 -15.31 -9.34
N LEU A 162 -8.12 -15.98 -10.49
CA LEU A 162 -6.99 -15.78 -11.42
C LEU A 162 -7.19 -14.58 -12.36
N ARG A 163 -8.43 -14.16 -12.64
CA ARG A 163 -8.71 -13.01 -13.51
C ARG A 163 -7.97 -11.73 -13.13
N PRO A 164 -7.95 -11.27 -11.86
CA PRO A 164 -7.24 -10.05 -11.48
C PRO A 164 -5.73 -10.09 -11.74
N PHE A 165 -5.14 -11.29 -11.79
CA PHE A 165 -3.71 -11.48 -12.11
C PHE A 165 -3.45 -11.62 -13.61
N ALA A 166 -4.37 -12.23 -14.33
CA ALA A 166 -4.23 -12.48 -15.77
C ALA A 166 -4.44 -11.20 -16.60
N VAL A 167 -5.38 -10.35 -16.22
CA VAL A 167 -5.71 -9.13 -16.97
C VAL A 167 -4.52 -8.16 -17.06
N PRO A 168 -3.84 -7.78 -15.97
CA PRO A 168 -2.67 -6.89 -16.05
C PRO A 168 -1.51 -7.51 -16.85
N LEU A 169 -1.29 -8.82 -16.73
CA LEU A 169 -0.21 -9.52 -17.45
C LEU A 169 -0.43 -9.56 -18.97
N LEU A 170 -1.69 -9.55 -19.40
CA LEU A 170 -2.07 -9.62 -20.80
C LEU A 170 -2.27 -8.25 -21.46
N THR A 171 -2.46 -7.20 -20.64
CA THR A 171 -2.77 -5.84 -21.13
C THR A 171 -1.59 -4.86 -21.00
N THR A 172 -0.49 -5.24 -20.35
CA THR A 172 0.76 -4.46 -20.37
C THR A 172 1.55 -4.81 -21.62
N PRO A 173 1.78 -3.84 -22.52
CA PRO A 173 2.64 -4.01 -23.67
C PRO A 173 4.11 -4.17 -23.30
#